data_694b69d813b4264e101b9e2295960843
#
_entry.id   694b69d813b4264e101b9e2295960843
#
_cell.length_a   1.000
_cell.length_b   1.000
_cell.length_c   1.000
_cell.angle_alpha   90.00
_cell.angle_beta   90.00
_cell.angle_gamma   90.00
#
_symmetry.space_group_name_H-M   'P 1'
#
loop_
_entity.id
_entity.type
_entity.pdbx_description
1 polymer ?
#
loop_
_entity_poly.entity_id
_entity_poly.type
_entity_poly.pdbx_seq_one_letter_code
_entity_poly.pdbx_strand_id
1 'polypeptide(L)'
;MTVFNLLSVDLEDWYHICGVEAQIPESSWSDLESRVALNTFKILSILKKNGIKATFFILGMVAENYPGLVEHIKSMGHEIATHGYSHKRVYTMTPQAFREDLKKSTDILYRITRQPVRGYRAPEWSIRDDSLWALDILKQEGFEYDSSMAPLPVIGNPDYSAIPHRLRLRNGDLWEFPPFVVTTPIVNLPMGGGWGLRIFPYKFIRFFIKKMNNQGQPALIYLHPREFDRNNPPVKLPLSRKFVLEARLVRTEKRLIQLMNDFKFTSILDFTLKHGKNIAAEIVPV
;
A
#
# COMPACT_ATOMS: atom_id res chain seq x y z
N MET A 1 -14.52 -15.84 -15.91
CA MET A 1 -13.91 -16.19 -14.60
C MET A 1 -14.12 -15.05 -13.62
N THR A 2 -14.32 -15.32 -12.34
CA THR A 2 -14.43 -14.26 -11.33
C THR A 2 -13.04 -13.70 -11.05
N VAL A 3 -12.83 -12.39 -11.25
CA VAL A 3 -11.57 -11.71 -10.93
C VAL A 3 -11.57 -11.36 -9.45
N PHE A 4 -10.49 -11.72 -8.75
CA PHE A 4 -10.22 -11.25 -7.39
C PHE A 4 -9.45 -9.93 -7.46
N ASN A 5 -9.98 -8.88 -6.86
CA ASN A 5 -9.27 -7.63 -6.66
C ASN A 5 -8.33 -7.72 -5.46
N LEU A 6 -7.42 -6.79 -5.35
CA LEU A 6 -6.39 -6.75 -4.32
C LEU A 6 -6.76 -5.76 -3.24
N LEU A 7 -6.59 -6.15 -1.98
CA LEU A 7 -6.79 -5.26 -0.84
C LEU A 7 -5.53 -5.20 0.00
N SER A 8 -5.06 -4.00 0.28
CA SER A 8 -3.91 -3.76 1.14
C SER A 8 -4.18 -2.71 2.20
N VAL A 9 -3.40 -2.75 3.26
CA VAL A 9 -3.37 -1.78 4.36
C VAL A 9 -1.93 -1.37 4.58
N ASP A 10 -1.65 -0.07 4.49
CA ASP A 10 -0.37 0.49 4.83
C ASP A 10 -0.40 0.80 6.34
N LEU A 11 0.31 -0.03 7.12
CA LEU A 11 0.27 -0.01 8.57
C LEU A 11 1.21 1.05 9.13
N GLU A 12 0.70 2.27 9.16
CA GLU A 12 1.34 3.48 9.65
C GLU A 12 0.44 4.25 10.62
N ASP A 13 1.05 5.08 11.46
CA ASP A 13 0.29 5.94 12.36
C ASP A 13 -0.03 7.29 11.70
N TRP A 14 -0.88 8.10 12.33
CA TRP A 14 -1.33 9.39 11.82
C TRP A 14 -0.20 10.40 11.65
N TYR A 15 0.91 10.26 12.35
CA TYR A 15 2.09 11.14 12.29
C TYR A 15 3.13 10.71 11.24
N HIS A 16 3.04 9.52 10.67
CA HIS A 16 3.90 9.09 9.57
C HIS A 16 3.48 9.79 8.25
N ILE A 17 3.71 11.10 8.19
CA ILE A 17 3.37 11.91 7.02
C ILE A 17 4.66 12.50 6.47
N CYS A 18 5.06 12.10 5.28
CA CYS A 18 6.23 12.69 4.64
C CYS A 18 6.02 14.19 4.32
N GLY A 19 7.08 14.99 4.43
CA GLY A 19 7.07 16.43 4.14
C GLY A 19 6.47 17.28 5.24
N VAL A 20 6.40 16.77 6.47
CA VAL A 20 6.04 17.51 7.69
C VAL A 20 7.11 17.38 8.78
N GLU A 21 8.30 16.95 8.42
CA GLU A 21 9.39 16.64 9.33
C GLU A 21 9.81 17.84 10.19
N ALA A 22 9.62 19.07 9.66
CA ALA A 22 9.85 20.30 10.43
C ALA A 22 8.82 20.52 11.56
N GLN A 23 7.66 19.91 11.47
CA GLN A 23 6.55 20.08 12.42
C GLN A 23 6.40 18.85 13.32
N ILE A 24 6.66 17.67 12.78
CA ILE A 24 6.60 16.38 13.46
C ILE A 24 7.88 15.61 13.11
N PRO A 25 9.02 15.96 13.73
CA PRO A 25 10.28 15.26 13.49
C PRO A 25 10.21 13.83 14.02
N GLU A 26 10.92 12.91 13.37
CA GLU A 26 11.00 11.50 13.77
C GLU A 26 11.37 11.32 15.26
N SER A 27 12.23 12.20 15.78
CA SER A 27 12.63 12.20 17.19
C SER A 27 11.49 12.47 18.18
N SER A 28 10.37 13.04 17.74
CA SER A 28 9.19 13.30 18.58
C SER A 28 8.15 12.19 18.53
N TRP A 29 8.29 11.19 17.66
CA TRP A 29 7.26 10.17 17.46
C TRP A 29 7.01 9.30 18.69
N SER A 30 8.03 9.08 19.52
CA SER A 30 7.90 8.36 20.81
C SER A 30 6.98 9.06 21.81
N ASP A 31 6.82 10.36 21.71
CA ASP A 31 6.04 11.18 22.63
C ASP A 31 4.59 11.39 22.16
N LEU A 32 4.29 10.95 20.92
CA LEU A 32 2.95 11.08 20.34
C LEU A 32 2.06 9.90 20.70
N GLU A 33 0.77 10.19 20.96
CA GLU A 33 -0.23 9.14 21.16
C GLU A 33 -0.41 8.34 19.88
N SER A 34 0.02 7.08 19.90
CA SER A 34 -0.21 6.17 18.79
C SER A 34 -1.67 5.74 18.71
N ARG A 35 -2.20 5.69 17.48
CA ARG A 35 -3.56 5.26 17.17
C ARG A 35 -3.59 4.10 16.19
N VAL A 36 -2.43 3.62 15.77
CA VAL A 36 -2.31 2.57 14.76
C VAL A 36 -3.00 1.28 15.20
N ALA A 37 -2.81 0.83 16.43
CA ALA A 37 -3.41 -0.41 16.91
C ALA A 37 -4.94 -0.32 16.98
N LEU A 38 -5.47 0.75 17.60
CA LEU A 38 -6.93 0.99 17.72
C LEU A 38 -7.63 0.97 16.36
N ASN A 39 -7.06 1.66 15.40
CA ASN A 39 -7.67 1.80 14.08
C ASN A 39 -7.48 0.53 13.23
N THR A 40 -6.38 -0.17 13.39
CA THR A 40 -6.15 -1.48 12.75
C THR A 40 -7.15 -2.52 13.24
N PHE A 41 -7.47 -2.57 14.53
CA PHE A 41 -8.51 -3.49 15.04
C PHE A 41 -9.89 -3.23 14.42
N LYS A 42 -10.24 -1.97 14.11
CA LYS A 42 -11.47 -1.65 13.37
C LYS A 42 -11.44 -2.28 11.97
N ILE A 43 -10.33 -2.11 11.24
CA ILE A 43 -10.15 -2.70 9.91
C ILE A 43 -10.24 -4.22 9.99
N LEU A 44 -9.50 -4.86 10.90
CA LEU A 44 -9.51 -6.31 11.09
C LEU A 44 -10.91 -6.85 11.39
N SER A 45 -11.69 -6.16 12.22
CA SER A 45 -13.09 -6.50 12.50
C SER A 45 -13.94 -6.50 11.24
N ILE A 46 -13.80 -5.47 10.39
CA ILE A 46 -14.53 -5.36 9.13
C ILE A 46 -14.13 -6.50 8.18
N LEU A 47 -12.83 -6.75 8.02
CA LEU A 47 -12.30 -7.81 7.16
C LEU A 47 -12.76 -9.20 7.61
N LYS A 48 -12.73 -9.47 8.93
CA LYS A 48 -13.19 -10.73 9.53
C LYS A 48 -14.68 -10.97 9.23
N LYS A 49 -15.53 -9.96 9.43
CA LYS A 49 -16.99 -10.06 9.17
C LYS A 49 -17.30 -10.39 7.71
N ASN A 50 -16.45 -9.97 6.78
CA ASN A 50 -16.62 -10.20 5.36
C ASN A 50 -15.80 -11.38 4.81
N GLY A 51 -15.05 -12.10 5.65
CA GLY A 51 -14.24 -13.26 5.24
C GLY A 51 -13.08 -12.92 4.29
N ILE A 52 -12.58 -11.68 4.32
CA ILE A 52 -11.57 -11.18 3.39
C ILE A 52 -10.19 -11.20 4.04
N LYS A 53 -9.19 -11.64 3.26
CA LYS A 53 -7.77 -11.51 3.59
C LYS A 53 -7.17 -10.38 2.76
N ALA A 54 -6.24 -9.65 3.37
CA ALA A 54 -5.55 -8.51 2.78
C ALA A 54 -4.06 -8.60 3.01
N THR A 55 -3.29 -7.80 2.28
CA THR A 55 -1.86 -7.56 2.51
C THR A 55 -1.70 -6.39 3.46
N PHE A 56 -0.93 -6.56 4.52
CA PHE A 56 -0.53 -5.48 5.42
C PHE A 56 0.93 -5.12 5.14
N PHE A 57 1.15 -3.94 4.56
CA PHE A 57 2.48 -3.35 4.41
C PHE A 57 2.83 -2.64 5.72
N ILE A 58 3.73 -3.22 6.49
CA ILE A 58 4.01 -2.83 7.86
C ILE A 58 5.34 -2.07 7.94
N LEU A 59 5.31 -0.89 8.55
CA LEU A 59 6.53 -0.19 8.93
C LEU A 59 7.29 -0.97 9.99
N GLY A 60 8.60 -1.14 9.81
CA GLY A 60 9.43 -1.85 10.75
C GLY A 60 9.39 -1.24 12.16
N MET A 61 9.34 0.08 12.28
CA MET A 61 9.22 0.74 13.59
C MET A 61 7.83 0.53 14.23
N VAL A 62 6.76 0.39 13.45
CA VAL A 62 5.45 0.01 14.00
C VAL A 62 5.49 -1.45 14.49
N ALA A 63 6.14 -2.34 13.74
CA ALA A 63 6.31 -3.73 14.15
C ALA A 63 7.16 -3.87 15.43
N GLU A 64 8.20 -3.07 15.57
CA GLU A 64 9.06 -3.03 16.74
C GLU A 64 8.31 -2.58 17.99
N ASN A 65 7.48 -1.53 17.88
CA ASN A 65 6.71 -0.97 18.97
C ASN A 65 5.44 -1.79 19.30
N TYR A 66 4.85 -2.48 18.32
CA TYR A 66 3.60 -3.22 18.46
C TYR A 66 3.69 -4.66 17.92
N PRO A 67 4.63 -5.50 18.41
CA PRO A 67 4.82 -6.86 17.88
C PRO A 67 3.56 -7.72 18.00
N GLY A 68 2.81 -7.60 19.10
CA GLY A 68 1.54 -8.31 19.30
C GLY A 68 0.45 -7.95 18.28
N LEU A 69 0.47 -6.72 17.75
CA LEU A 69 -0.44 -6.34 16.66
C LEU A 69 -0.10 -7.10 15.36
N VAL A 70 1.20 -7.21 15.04
CA VAL A 70 1.67 -7.94 13.87
C VAL A 70 1.34 -9.43 13.98
N GLU A 71 1.58 -10.04 15.14
CA GLU A 71 1.20 -11.43 15.43
C GLU A 71 -0.31 -11.65 15.25
N HIS A 72 -1.12 -10.71 15.75
CA HIS A 72 -2.58 -10.79 15.61
C HIS A 72 -3.02 -10.70 14.15
N ILE A 73 -2.48 -9.76 13.35
CA ILE A 73 -2.75 -9.65 11.92
C ILE A 73 -2.42 -10.97 11.21
N LYS A 74 -1.23 -11.53 11.49
CA LYS A 74 -0.80 -12.82 10.95
C LYS A 74 -1.74 -13.96 11.37
N SER A 75 -2.09 -14.04 12.66
CA SER A 75 -2.96 -15.11 13.20
C SER A 75 -4.35 -15.11 12.56
N MET A 76 -4.82 -13.96 12.12
CA MET A 76 -6.06 -13.84 11.35
C MET A 76 -5.90 -14.26 9.87
N GLY A 77 -4.71 -14.70 9.43
CA GLY A 77 -4.41 -15.19 8.09
C GLY A 77 -4.25 -14.09 7.04
N HIS A 78 -3.91 -12.86 7.46
CA HIS A 78 -3.51 -11.81 6.55
C HIS A 78 -2.05 -11.95 6.14
N GLU A 79 -1.70 -11.47 4.96
CA GLU A 79 -0.33 -11.39 4.49
C GLU A 79 0.42 -10.26 5.19
N ILE A 80 1.66 -10.54 5.59
CA ILE A 80 2.60 -9.55 6.12
C ILE A 80 3.63 -9.21 5.04
N ALA A 81 3.66 -7.96 4.66
CA ALA A 81 4.63 -7.35 3.75
C ALA A 81 5.32 -6.17 4.46
N THR A 82 6.37 -5.60 3.88
CA THR A 82 7.07 -4.47 4.50
C THR A 82 6.79 -3.14 3.81
N HIS A 83 6.70 -2.08 4.61
CA HIS A 83 6.60 -0.69 4.19
C HIS A 83 7.90 0.11 4.44
N GLY A 84 9.07 -0.60 4.50
CA GLY A 84 10.31 -0.06 5.00
C GLY A 84 10.32 0.02 6.53
N TYR A 85 11.38 0.59 7.10
CA TYR A 85 11.50 0.75 8.55
C TYR A 85 11.03 2.14 9.00
N SER A 86 11.55 3.21 8.37
CA SER A 86 11.51 4.58 8.88
C SER A 86 10.54 5.51 8.14
N HIS A 87 9.68 4.98 7.26
CA HIS A 87 8.75 5.76 6.42
C HIS A 87 9.44 6.85 5.57
N LYS A 88 10.66 6.62 5.12
CA LYS A 88 11.40 7.53 4.24
C LYS A 88 11.08 7.27 2.78
N ARG A 89 10.95 8.34 2.00
CA ARG A 89 10.79 8.21 0.54
C ARG A 89 12.06 7.66 -0.09
N VAL A 90 11.92 6.65 -0.95
CA VAL A 90 13.06 5.94 -1.56
C VAL A 90 13.99 6.87 -2.32
N TYR A 91 13.44 7.81 -3.11
CA TYR A 91 14.27 8.78 -3.86
C TYR A 91 15.07 9.77 -2.99
N THR A 92 14.84 9.81 -1.68
CA THR A 92 15.65 10.60 -0.73
C THR A 92 16.75 9.78 -0.07
N MET A 93 16.85 8.50 -0.38
CA MET A 93 17.82 7.57 0.21
C MET A 93 18.94 7.26 -0.78
N THR A 94 20.09 6.86 -0.25
CA THR A 94 21.11 6.18 -1.04
C THR A 94 20.74 4.69 -1.18
N PRO A 95 21.25 3.97 -2.21
CA PRO A 95 21.08 2.53 -2.33
C PRO A 95 21.48 1.74 -1.07
N GLN A 96 22.56 2.16 -0.42
CA GLN A 96 23.03 1.54 0.82
C GLN A 96 22.04 1.78 1.98
N ALA A 97 21.61 3.03 2.18
CA ALA A 97 20.64 3.37 3.23
C ALA A 97 19.30 2.65 3.02
N PHE A 98 18.85 2.50 1.78
CA PHE A 98 17.65 1.75 1.46
C PHE A 98 17.78 0.27 1.81
N ARG A 99 18.93 -0.36 1.48
CA ARG A 99 19.19 -1.76 1.84
C ARG A 99 19.19 -1.99 3.36
N GLU A 100 19.79 -1.06 4.11
CA GLU A 100 19.84 -1.12 5.57
C GLU A 100 18.45 -0.96 6.20
N ASP A 101 17.65 0.00 5.71
CA ASP A 101 16.25 0.22 6.13
C ASP A 101 15.38 -1.01 5.86
N LEU A 102 15.51 -1.56 4.65
CA LEU A 102 14.80 -2.76 4.21
C LEU A 102 15.15 -3.97 5.08
N LYS A 103 16.45 -4.23 5.28
CA LYS A 103 16.93 -5.33 6.10
C LYS A 103 16.46 -5.21 7.55
N LYS A 104 16.57 -4.03 8.14
CA LYS A 104 16.10 -3.78 9.51
C LYS A 104 14.61 -4.11 9.65
N SER A 105 13.78 -3.67 8.71
CA SER A 105 12.36 -3.95 8.71
C SER A 105 12.06 -5.45 8.57
N THR A 106 12.67 -6.10 7.59
CA THR A 106 12.45 -7.54 7.33
C THR A 106 12.92 -8.42 8.47
N ASP A 107 14.05 -8.10 9.11
CA ASP A 107 14.57 -8.84 10.27
C ASP A 107 13.61 -8.76 11.47
N ILE A 108 13.01 -7.58 11.71
CA ILE A 108 12.00 -7.41 12.77
C ILE A 108 10.74 -8.22 12.45
N LEU A 109 10.21 -8.08 11.24
CA LEU A 109 9.01 -8.81 10.82
C LEU A 109 9.23 -10.33 10.84
N TYR A 110 10.40 -10.81 10.43
CA TYR A 110 10.74 -12.23 10.50
C TYR A 110 10.84 -12.74 11.95
N ARG A 111 11.44 -11.97 12.87
CA ARG A 111 11.50 -12.34 14.28
C ARG A 111 10.12 -12.53 14.90
N ILE A 112 9.15 -11.69 14.52
CA ILE A 112 7.78 -11.76 15.02
C ILE A 112 7.00 -12.88 14.32
N THR A 113 7.06 -12.93 13.00
CA THR A 113 6.17 -13.79 12.22
C THR A 113 6.71 -15.18 11.94
N ARG A 114 8.03 -15.37 11.98
CA ARG A 114 8.73 -16.60 11.55
C ARG A 114 8.42 -16.96 10.09
N GLN A 115 8.09 -15.94 9.28
CA GLN A 115 7.80 -16.10 7.85
C GLN A 115 8.62 -15.08 7.05
N PRO A 116 9.12 -15.46 5.86
CA PRO A 116 9.80 -14.53 5.00
C PRO A 116 8.84 -13.45 4.49
N VAL A 117 9.31 -12.22 4.45
CA VAL A 117 8.60 -11.10 3.85
C VAL A 117 8.84 -11.13 2.34
N ARG A 118 7.77 -11.20 1.55
CA ARG A 118 7.87 -11.38 0.08
C ARG A 118 7.52 -10.14 -0.71
N GLY A 119 6.85 -9.18 -0.08
CA GLY A 119 6.35 -7.97 -0.72
C GLY A 119 6.86 -6.69 -0.07
N TYR A 120 7.05 -5.68 -0.90
CA TYR A 120 7.43 -4.34 -0.50
C TYR A 120 6.47 -3.29 -1.06
N ARG A 121 6.27 -2.21 -0.30
CA ARG A 121 5.69 -0.96 -0.79
C ARG A 121 6.48 0.21 -0.23
N ALA A 122 6.93 1.11 -1.10
CA ALA A 122 7.59 2.34 -0.70
C ALA A 122 6.60 3.33 -0.07
N PRO A 123 6.99 4.03 1.00
CA PRO A 123 6.23 5.17 1.52
C PRO A 123 5.90 6.17 0.41
N GLU A 124 4.65 6.65 0.39
CA GLU A 124 4.14 7.58 -0.63
C GLU A 124 4.37 7.13 -2.09
N TRP A 125 4.46 5.82 -2.36
CA TRP A 125 4.69 5.27 -3.72
C TRP A 125 5.96 5.83 -4.37
N SER A 126 7.03 5.95 -3.60
CA SER A 126 8.21 6.76 -3.92
C SER A 126 9.29 6.06 -4.75
N ILE A 127 9.00 4.93 -5.41
CA ILE A 127 9.86 4.40 -6.49
C ILE A 127 9.41 5.05 -7.79
N ARG A 128 10.31 5.82 -8.40
CA ARG A 128 10.09 6.59 -9.62
C ARG A 128 11.38 6.63 -10.45
N ASP A 129 11.41 7.35 -11.56
CA ASP A 129 12.50 7.32 -12.54
C ASP A 129 13.91 7.57 -11.94
N ASP A 130 14.00 8.40 -10.91
CA ASP A 130 15.26 8.70 -10.20
C ASP A 130 15.65 7.66 -9.12
N SER A 131 14.81 6.65 -8.89
CA SER A 131 15.00 5.65 -7.84
C SER A 131 14.71 4.21 -8.29
N LEU A 132 14.66 3.94 -9.61
CA LEU A 132 14.44 2.59 -10.15
C LEU A 132 15.50 1.56 -9.69
N TRP A 133 16.69 2.01 -9.29
CA TRP A 133 17.71 1.17 -8.67
C TRP A 133 17.21 0.37 -7.45
N ALA A 134 16.17 0.86 -6.79
CA ALA A 134 15.56 0.18 -5.64
C ALA A 134 14.95 -1.17 -6.02
N LEU A 135 14.39 -1.30 -7.22
CA LEU A 135 13.80 -2.54 -7.73
C LEU A 135 14.84 -3.66 -7.85
N ASP A 136 16.05 -3.33 -8.35
CA ASP A 136 17.15 -4.28 -8.40
C ASP A 136 17.57 -4.76 -7.01
N ILE A 137 17.57 -3.85 -6.01
CA ILE A 137 17.86 -4.20 -4.61
C ILE A 137 16.75 -5.10 -4.05
N LEU A 138 15.48 -4.78 -4.26
CA LEU A 138 14.38 -5.65 -3.84
C LEU A 138 14.53 -7.05 -4.40
N LYS A 139 14.86 -7.18 -5.68
CA LYS A 139 15.07 -8.48 -6.30
C LYS A 139 16.27 -9.23 -5.73
N GLN A 140 17.39 -8.55 -5.44
CA GLN A 140 18.57 -9.12 -4.81
C GLN A 140 18.30 -9.61 -3.38
N GLU A 141 17.44 -8.90 -2.63
CA GLU A 141 17.03 -9.28 -1.27
C GLU A 141 15.92 -10.35 -1.25
N GLY A 142 15.51 -10.88 -2.42
CA GLY A 142 14.59 -12.01 -2.54
C GLY A 142 13.12 -11.66 -2.54
N PHE A 143 12.76 -10.40 -2.74
CA PHE A 143 11.35 -10.01 -2.89
C PHE A 143 10.73 -10.58 -4.16
N GLU A 144 9.48 -10.99 -4.07
CA GLU A 144 8.71 -11.56 -5.17
C GLU A 144 7.89 -10.48 -5.89
N TYR A 145 7.49 -9.42 -5.15
CA TYR A 145 6.74 -8.30 -5.71
C TYR A 145 7.04 -6.97 -5.03
N ASP A 146 6.83 -5.91 -5.79
CA ASP A 146 6.76 -4.52 -5.37
C ASP A 146 5.35 -3.97 -5.60
N SER A 147 5.00 -2.90 -4.89
CA SER A 147 3.78 -2.14 -5.07
C SER A 147 4.06 -0.66 -4.81
N SER A 148 5.03 -0.09 -5.55
CA SER A 148 5.54 1.25 -5.28
C SER A 148 5.50 2.20 -6.46
N MET A 149 5.17 1.71 -7.67
CA MET A 149 5.17 2.54 -8.87
C MET A 149 3.75 3.05 -9.16
N ALA A 150 3.50 4.32 -8.88
CA ALA A 150 2.18 4.91 -9.13
C ALA A 150 2.14 5.62 -10.51
N PRO A 151 1.16 5.31 -11.38
CA PRO A 151 0.98 6.00 -12.65
C PRO A 151 0.33 7.39 -12.44
N LEU A 152 0.96 8.25 -11.64
CA LEU A 152 0.44 9.56 -11.23
C LEU A 152 1.52 10.65 -11.34
N PRO A 153 1.21 11.84 -11.85
CA PRO A 153 2.21 12.86 -12.17
C PRO A 153 2.91 13.49 -10.96
N VAL A 154 2.34 13.40 -9.76
CA VAL A 154 2.88 14.07 -8.56
C VAL A 154 3.73 13.14 -7.70
N ILE A 155 3.36 11.87 -7.64
CA ILE A 155 3.99 10.88 -6.74
C ILE A 155 4.72 9.76 -7.48
N GLY A 156 4.58 9.67 -8.80
CA GLY A 156 5.22 8.66 -9.65
C GLY A 156 5.49 9.20 -11.04
N ASN A 157 5.28 8.37 -12.04
CA ASN A 157 5.32 8.75 -13.45
C ASN A 157 3.99 8.36 -14.12
N PRO A 158 3.25 9.30 -14.76
CA PRO A 158 1.95 9.02 -15.41
C PRO A 158 2.04 7.94 -16.50
N ASP A 159 3.22 7.69 -17.06
CA ASP A 159 3.47 6.71 -18.10
C ASP A 159 3.68 5.29 -17.58
N TYR A 160 3.75 5.10 -16.26
CA TYR A 160 3.82 3.76 -15.67
C TYR A 160 2.53 2.98 -15.94
N SER A 161 2.66 1.65 -16.01
CA SER A 161 1.51 0.77 -16.16
C SER A 161 0.51 0.93 -15.01
N ALA A 162 -0.79 1.01 -15.34
CA ALA A 162 -1.86 1.08 -14.35
C ALA A 162 -2.45 -0.30 -13.98
N ILE A 163 -1.86 -1.38 -14.50
CA ILE A 163 -2.29 -2.76 -14.24
C ILE A 163 -1.11 -3.59 -13.71
N PRO A 164 -1.36 -4.66 -12.96
CA PRO A 164 -0.30 -5.57 -12.53
C PRO A 164 0.51 -6.10 -13.71
N HIS A 165 1.83 -6.04 -13.58
CA HIS A 165 2.77 -6.43 -14.64
C HIS A 165 4.07 -6.98 -14.06
N ARG A 166 4.94 -7.52 -14.91
CA ARG A 166 6.28 -7.94 -14.54
C ARG A 166 7.30 -6.94 -15.01
N LEU A 167 8.19 -6.58 -14.12
CA LEU A 167 9.39 -5.80 -14.38
C LEU A 167 10.54 -6.76 -14.69
N ARG A 168 11.18 -6.60 -15.81
CA ARG A 168 12.40 -7.37 -16.16
C ARG A 168 13.60 -6.63 -15.62
N LEU A 169 14.22 -7.17 -14.58
CA LEU A 169 15.39 -6.61 -13.92
C LEU A 169 16.64 -7.41 -14.24
N ARG A 170 17.81 -6.90 -13.86
CA ARG A 170 19.11 -7.58 -14.09
C ARG A 170 19.17 -8.97 -13.44
N ASN A 171 18.55 -9.15 -12.29
CA ASN A 171 18.60 -10.37 -11.50
C ASN A 171 17.30 -11.21 -11.58
N GLY A 172 16.50 -11.00 -12.62
CA GLY A 172 15.24 -11.73 -12.85
C GLY A 172 14.01 -10.85 -12.71
N ASP A 173 12.84 -11.44 -12.90
CA ASP A 173 11.57 -10.72 -12.92
C ASP A 173 11.07 -10.39 -11.50
N LEU A 174 10.48 -9.22 -11.34
CA LEU A 174 9.77 -8.77 -10.16
C LEU A 174 8.33 -8.40 -10.56
N TRP A 175 7.33 -8.79 -9.78
CA TRP A 175 5.98 -8.30 -9.99
C TRP A 175 5.83 -6.87 -9.48
N GLU A 176 5.11 -6.03 -10.25
CA GLU A 176 4.65 -4.72 -9.80
C GLU A 176 3.12 -4.70 -9.73
N PHE A 177 2.60 -4.22 -8.61
CA PHE A 177 1.18 -4.05 -8.35
C PHE A 177 0.87 -2.57 -8.09
N PRO A 178 0.61 -1.77 -9.16
CA PRO A 178 0.30 -0.37 -9.02
C PRO A 178 -1.04 -0.14 -8.30
N PRO A 179 -1.25 1.04 -7.67
CA PRO A 179 -2.55 1.40 -7.12
C PRO A 179 -3.60 1.50 -8.22
N PHE A 180 -4.86 1.25 -7.89
CA PHE A 180 -5.95 1.43 -8.84
C PHE A 180 -6.06 2.90 -9.27
N VAL A 181 -5.70 3.15 -10.51
CA VAL A 181 -5.75 4.45 -11.19
C VAL A 181 -6.57 4.29 -12.46
N VAL A 182 -7.43 5.27 -12.73
CA VAL A 182 -8.16 5.35 -13.99
C VAL A 182 -7.39 6.26 -14.93
N THR A 183 -6.85 5.70 -15.99
CA THR A 183 -6.15 6.45 -17.04
C THR A 183 -7.15 7.12 -17.97
N THR A 184 -6.94 8.40 -18.24
CA THR A 184 -7.70 9.17 -19.23
C THR A 184 -6.72 9.90 -20.15
N PRO A 185 -7.16 10.38 -21.33
CA PRO A 185 -6.28 11.13 -22.23
C PRO A 185 -5.71 12.44 -21.64
N ILE A 186 -6.29 12.95 -20.55
CA ILE A 186 -5.92 14.25 -19.97
C ILE A 186 -5.18 14.07 -18.64
N VAL A 187 -5.64 13.17 -17.79
CA VAL A 187 -5.11 12.99 -16.44
C VAL A 187 -5.42 11.60 -15.89
N ASN A 188 -4.51 11.06 -15.11
CA ASN A 188 -4.71 9.83 -14.37
C ASN A 188 -5.36 10.12 -13.01
N LEU A 189 -6.46 9.40 -12.70
CA LEU A 189 -7.29 9.63 -11.52
C LEU A 189 -7.05 8.55 -10.48
N PRO A 190 -6.50 8.89 -9.30
CA PRO A 190 -6.27 7.92 -8.22
C PRO A 190 -7.60 7.52 -7.57
N MET A 191 -8.04 6.28 -7.76
CA MET A 191 -9.30 5.78 -7.20
C MET A 191 -9.11 4.62 -6.21
N GLY A 192 -7.88 4.09 -6.11
CA GLY A 192 -7.58 2.90 -5.31
C GLY A 192 -7.56 3.12 -3.80
N GLY A 193 -7.44 4.35 -3.34
CA GLY A 193 -7.36 4.65 -1.90
C GLY A 193 -7.33 6.14 -1.60
N GLY A 194 -7.03 6.48 -0.34
CA GLY A 194 -6.90 7.86 0.09
C GLY A 194 -8.11 8.72 -0.26
N TRP A 195 -7.84 9.96 -0.67
CA TRP A 195 -8.89 10.92 -1.02
C TRP A 195 -9.72 10.48 -2.25
N GLY A 196 -9.11 9.81 -3.20
CA GLY A 196 -9.81 9.37 -4.42
C GLY A 196 -10.96 8.42 -4.10
N LEU A 197 -10.72 7.41 -3.26
CA LEU A 197 -11.75 6.47 -2.81
C LEU A 197 -12.90 7.19 -2.06
N ARG A 198 -12.61 8.27 -1.36
CA ARG A 198 -13.59 9.00 -0.53
C ARG A 198 -14.38 10.07 -1.29
N ILE A 199 -13.77 10.71 -2.29
CA ILE A 199 -14.35 11.85 -3.02
C ILE A 199 -15.15 11.41 -4.24
N PHE A 200 -14.60 10.52 -5.08
CA PHE A 200 -15.32 10.09 -6.29
C PHE A 200 -16.64 9.38 -5.94
N PRO A 201 -17.69 9.58 -6.76
CA PRO A 201 -18.96 8.86 -6.59
C PRO A 201 -18.74 7.35 -6.64
N TYR A 202 -19.37 6.59 -5.73
CA TYR A 202 -19.18 5.13 -5.67
C TYR A 202 -19.53 4.43 -6.99
N LYS A 203 -20.61 4.85 -7.65
CA LYS A 203 -21.03 4.29 -8.94
C LYS A 203 -19.92 4.41 -10.00
N PHE A 204 -19.14 5.47 -9.95
CA PHE A 204 -18.03 5.72 -10.85
C PHE A 204 -16.84 4.78 -10.55
N ILE A 205 -16.43 4.67 -9.28
CA ILE A 205 -15.39 3.72 -8.85
C ILE A 205 -15.80 2.29 -9.25
N ARG A 206 -17.02 1.89 -8.92
CA ARG A 206 -17.57 0.57 -9.25
C ARG A 206 -17.57 0.28 -10.75
N PHE A 207 -17.92 1.27 -11.56
CA PHE A 207 -17.91 1.14 -13.03
C PHE A 207 -16.51 0.82 -13.55
N PHE A 208 -15.47 1.55 -13.11
CA PHE A 208 -14.12 1.34 -13.59
C PHE A 208 -13.50 0.04 -13.05
N ILE A 209 -13.76 -0.36 -11.81
CA ILE A 209 -13.34 -1.66 -11.31
C ILE A 209 -13.98 -2.78 -12.14
N LYS A 210 -15.28 -2.70 -12.44
CA LYS A 210 -15.94 -3.67 -13.33
C LYS A 210 -15.31 -3.70 -14.72
N LYS A 211 -14.98 -2.54 -15.29
CA LYS A 211 -14.31 -2.44 -16.59
C LYS A 211 -12.97 -3.18 -16.57
N MET A 212 -12.12 -2.97 -15.54
CA MET A 212 -10.86 -3.70 -15.38
C MET A 212 -11.09 -5.20 -15.22
N ASN A 213 -12.03 -5.60 -14.36
CA ASN A 213 -12.32 -7.01 -14.11
C ASN A 213 -12.85 -7.72 -15.38
N ASN A 214 -13.60 -7.04 -16.23
CA ASN A 214 -14.04 -7.58 -17.54
C ASN A 214 -12.86 -7.83 -18.50
N GLN A 215 -11.74 -7.16 -18.28
CA GLN A 215 -10.48 -7.36 -19.02
C GLN A 215 -9.56 -8.39 -18.33
N GLY A 216 -10.06 -9.06 -17.27
CA GLY A 216 -9.27 -10.00 -16.48
C GLY A 216 -8.28 -9.34 -15.51
N GLN A 217 -8.28 -8.01 -15.36
CA GLN A 217 -7.34 -7.27 -14.54
C GLN A 217 -7.92 -6.96 -13.15
N PRO A 218 -7.14 -7.15 -12.06
CA PRO A 218 -7.56 -6.78 -10.73
C PRO A 218 -7.31 -5.29 -10.47
N ALA A 219 -8.18 -4.67 -9.69
CA ALA A 219 -7.94 -3.36 -9.10
C ALA A 219 -7.28 -3.53 -7.72
N LEU A 220 -6.24 -2.75 -7.40
CA LEU A 220 -5.63 -2.72 -6.08
C LEU A 220 -6.20 -1.56 -5.28
N ILE A 221 -6.86 -1.90 -4.17
CA ILE A 221 -7.40 -0.96 -3.19
C ILE A 221 -6.46 -0.92 -1.98
N TYR A 222 -6.14 0.28 -1.49
CA TYR A 222 -5.30 0.46 -0.32
C TYR A 222 -5.93 1.39 0.71
N LEU A 223 -5.63 1.16 1.97
CA LEU A 223 -6.20 1.85 3.13
C LEU A 223 -5.09 2.16 4.13
N HIS A 224 -5.32 3.19 4.96
CA HIS A 224 -4.47 3.47 6.11
C HIS A 224 -5.31 3.44 7.39
N PRO A 225 -4.78 2.97 8.53
CA PRO A 225 -5.50 2.95 9.82
C PRO A 225 -6.08 4.31 10.21
N ARG A 226 -5.33 5.40 9.99
CA ARG A 226 -5.75 6.77 10.24
C ARG A 226 -7.05 7.17 9.51
N GLU A 227 -7.39 6.54 8.41
CA GLU A 227 -8.63 6.83 7.66
C GLU A 227 -9.89 6.32 8.36
N PHE A 228 -9.75 5.47 9.37
CA PHE A 228 -10.81 4.95 10.23
C PHE A 228 -10.91 5.68 11.57
N ASP A 229 -10.11 6.74 11.76
CA ASP A 229 -10.13 7.59 12.94
C ASP A 229 -10.75 8.96 12.62
N ARG A 230 -11.86 9.26 13.27
CA ARG A 230 -12.51 10.57 13.16
C ARG A 230 -11.86 11.63 14.05
N ASN A 231 -11.05 11.20 15.00
CA ASN A 231 -10.44 12.02 16.04
C ASN A 231 -8.90 12.10 15.87
N ASN A 232 -8.40 11.99 14.63
CA ASN A 232 -6.97 12.18 14.38
C ASN A 232 -6.52 13.53 14.95
N PRO A 233 -5.38 13.59 15.64
CA PRO A 233 -4.80 14.85 16.07
C PRO A 233 -4.58 15.79 14.89
N PRO A 234 -4.86 17.09 15.03
CA PRO A 234 -4.71 18.05 13.95
C PRO A 234 -3.23 18.27 13.61
N VAL A 235 -2.88 18.20 12.35
CA VAL A 235 -1.56 18.54 11.83
C VAL A 235 -1.66 19.81 11.00
N LYS A 236 -0.73 20.76 11.20
CA LYS A 236 -0.66 21.96 10.36
C LYS A 236 -0.14 21.58 8.97
N LEU A 237 -1.02 21.57 8.00
CA LEU A 237 -0.72 21.16 6.62
C LEU A 237 -1.14 22.24 5.62
N PRO A 238 -0.45 22.36 4.49
CA PRO A 238 -0.96 23.11 3.34
C PRO A 238 -2.35 22.59 2.93
N LEU A 239 -3.23 23.47 2.45
CA LEU A 239 -4.62 23.15 2.14
C LEU A 239 -4.77 21.94 1.19
N SER A 240 -3.90 21.82 0.19
CA SER A 240 -3.89 20.69 -0.74
C SER A 240 -3.61 19.36 -0.03
N ARG A 241 -2.60 19.30 0.86
CA ARG A 241 -2.29 18.11 1.65
C ARG A 241 -3.37 17.79 2.67
N LYS A 242 -3.89 18.83 3.34
CA LYS A 242 -5.02 18.68 4.27
C LYS A 242 -6.22 18.04 3.57
N PHE A 243 -6.56 18.51 2.36
CA PHE A 243 -7.61 17.91 1.54
C PHE A 243 -7.36 16.42 1.26
N VAL A 244 -6.14 16.06 0.81
CA VAL A 244 -5.76 14.67 0.52
C VAL A 244 -5.93 13.79 1.75
N LEU A 245 -5.51 14.26 2.92
CA LEU A 245 -5.47 13.48 4.15
C LEU A 245 -6.81 13.40 4.88
N GLU A 246 -7.59 14.49 4.91
CA GLU A 246 -8.76 14.62 5.78
C GLU A 246 -10.11 14.62 5.04
N ALA A 247 -10.12 14.87 3.71
CA ALA A 247 -11.39 15.00 3.01
C ALA A 247 -12.25 13.75 3.14
N ARG A 248 -13.46 13.94 3.70
CA ARG A 248 -14.51 12.93 3.81
C ARG A 248 -14.08 11.59 4.46
N LEU A 249 -13.21 11.62 5.47
CA LEU A 249 -12.77 10.43 6.22
C LEU A 249 -13.95 9.53 6.67
N VAL A 250 -15.06 10.14 7.08
CA VAL A 250 -16.29 9.42 7.49
C VAL A 250 -16.85 8.46 6.42
N ARG A 251 -16.39 8.56 5.17
CA ARG A 251 -16.83 7.70 4.09
C ARG A 251 -15.98 6.43 3.91
N THR A 252 -14.76 6.37 4.48
CA THR A 252 -13.82 5.27 4.23
C THR A 252 -14.43 3.91 4.57
N GLU A 253 -14.95 3.74 5.78
CA GLU A 253 -15.58 2.50 6.22
C GLU A 253 -16.76 2.09 5.32
N LYS A 254 -17.66 3.05 5.03
CA LYS A 254 -18.79 2.80 4.13
C LYS A 254 -18.32 2.37 2.73
N ARG A 255 -17.28 3.01 2.20
CA ARG A 255 -16.72 2.67 0.89
C ARG A 255 -16.13 1.27 0.86
N LEU A 256 -15.36 0.93 1.89
CA LEU A 256 -14.79 -0.40 2.03
C LEU A 256 -15.90 -1.47 2.04
N ILE A 257 -16.94 -1.30 2.85
CA ILE A 257 -18.07 -2.24 2.91
C ILE A 257 -18.78 -2.35 1.54
N GLN A 258 -19.02 -1.23 0.87
CA GLN A 258 -19.63 -1.23 -0.47
C GLN A 258 -18.79 -2.03 -1.48
N LEU A 259 -17.45 -1.83 -1.47
CA LEU A 259 -16.54 -2.55 -2.35
C LEU A 259 -16.56 -4.06 -2.07
N MET A 260 -16.52 -4.46 -0.80
CA MET A 260 -16.55 -5.88 -0.41
C MET A 260 -17.87 -6.58 -0.74
N ASN A 261 -18.99 -5.85 -0.77
CA ASN A 261 -20.28 -6.38 -1.22
C ASN A 261 -20.35 -6.57 -2.74
N ASP A 262 -19.67 -5.70 -3.50
CA ASP A 262 -19.76 -5.72 -4.98
C ASP A 262 -18.65 -6.56 -5.64
N PHE A 263 -17.53 -6.79 -4.94
CA PHE A 263 -16.33 -7.41 -5.52
C PHE A 263 -15.69 -8.44 -4.57
N LYS A 264 -14.97 -9.40 -5.16
CA LYS A 264 -14.11 -10.33 -4.42
C LYS A 264 -12.73 -9.71 -4.21
N PHE A 265 -12.17 -9.92 -3.02
CA PHE A 265 -10.84 -9.44 -2.66
C PHE A 265 -9.96 -10.55 -2.08
N THR A 266 -8.65 -10.39 -2.26
CA THR A 266 -7.63 -11.27 -1.68
C THR A 266 -6.36 -10.46 -1.41
N SER A 267 -5.37 -11.07 -0.73
CA SER A 267 -4.03 -10.49 -0.59
C SER A 267 -3.25 -10.56 -1.90
N ILE A 268 -2.17 -9.78 -2.00
CA ILE A 268 -1.31 -9.76 -3.20
C ILE A 268 -0.61 -11.11 -3.37
N LEU A 269 -0.06 -11.68 -2.29
CA LEU A 269 0.62 -12.97 -2.35
C LEU A 269 -0.32 -14.11 -2.77
N ASP A 270 -1.50 -14.18 -2.17
CA ASP A 270 -2.51 -15.19 -2.54
C ASP A 270 -2.92 -15.07 -4.01
N PHE A 271 -3.07 -13.84 -4.49
CA PHE A 271 -3.35 -13.56 -5.89
C PHE A 271 -2.22 -14.02 -6.80
N THR A 272 -0.97 -13.66 -6.47
CA THR A 272 0.22 -14.05 -7.25
C THR A 272 0.35 -15.56 -7.35
N LEU A 273 0.15 -16.28 -6.25
CA LEU A 273 0.26 -17.74 -6.21
C LEU A 273 -0.86 -18.45 -6.97
N LYS A 274 -2.11 -17.96 -6.87
CA LYS A 274 -3.29 -18.65 -7.39
C LYS A 274 -3.72 -18.18 -8.79
N HIS A 275 -3.48 -16.91 -9.10
CA HIS A 275 -4.03 -16.25 -10.28
C HIS A 275 -2.98 -15.59 -11.17
N GLY A 276 -1.76 -15.35 -10.68
CA GLY A 276 -0.69 -14.62 -11.40
C GLY A 276 -0.31 -15.29 -12.74
N LYS A 277 -0.48 -16.60 -12.88
CA LYS A 277 -0.22 -17.31 -14.13
C LYS A 277 -1.24 -17.02 -15.23
N ASN A 278 -2.44 -16.57 -14.87
CA ASN A 278 -3.57 -16.35 -15.79
C ASN A 278 -3.72 -14.88 -16.22
N ILE A 279 -2.88 -13.98 -15.71
CA ILE A 279 -2.86 -12.59 -16.11
C ILE A 279 -1.82 -12.42 -17.18
N ALA A 280 -2.23 -11.86 -18.32
CA ALA A 280 -1.31 -11.37 -19.32
C ALA A 280 -0.50 -10.23 -18.69
N ALA A 281 0.69 -10.56 -18.19
CA ALA A 281 1.61 -9.58 -17.66
C ALA A 281 2.48 -9.09 -18.81
N GLU A 282 2.48 -7.78 -19.02
CA GLU A 282 3.43 -7.14 -19.91
C GLU A 282 4.79 -7.09 -19.22
N ILE A 283 5.84 -7.55 -19.92
CA ILE A 283 7.21 -7.41 -19.42
C ILE A 283 7.69 -6.04 -19.83
N VAL A 284 7.81 -5.16 -18.85
CA VAL A 284 8.37 -3.81 -19.05
C VAL A 284 9.85 -3.86 -18.68
N PRO A 285 10.78 -3.57 -19.62
CA PRO A 285 12.19 -3.44 -19.30
C PRO A 285 12.41 -2.16 -18.46
N VAL A 286 13.15 -2.30 -17.35
CA VAL A 286 13.51 -1.21 -16.41
C VAL A 286 15.00 -0.92 -16.52
#